data_c02e2591d290eae28efc1f9e6cd15efd
#
_entry.id   c02e2591d290eae28efc1f9e6cd15efd
#
_cell.length_a   1.000
_cell.length_b   1.000
_cell.length_c   1.000
_cell.angle_alpha   90.00
_cell.angle_beta   90.00
_cell.angle_gamma   90.00
#
_symmetry.space_group_name_H-M   'P 1'
#
loop_
_entity.id
_entity.type
_entity.pdbx_description
1 polymer ?
#
loop_
_entity_poly.entity_id
_entity_poly.type
_entity_poly.pdbx_seq_one_letter_code
_entity_poly.pdbx_strand_id
1 'polypeptide(L)'
;MTTPTRDHLLAEAENLIRRGGYSAFSYAHLTEKIGITKASIHYHFPTKQRLAEEVVDVAQARFAEALAGIEAANAHVADQLRQYAALFLDGFEASLRPLCGALSAELAALPPSLHERTAAYFRLHLDWLTRILDQGIAKGQLHWTGGSNALARLLLATLEGGSLIGRALGSREAVLEGFEQVLALAGAPAAD
;
A
#
# COMPACT_ATOMS: atom_id res chain seq x y z
N MET A 1 19.52 8.28 -19.36
CA MET A 1 20.06 7.17 -18.55
C MET A 1 19.72 7.47 -17.11
N THR A 2 18.65 6.87 -16.58
CA THR A 2 18.37 6.86 -15.14
C THR A 2 19.54 6.14 -14.49
N THR A 3 20.24 6.82 -13.60
CA THR A 3 21.40 6.23 -12.95
C THR A 3 20.89 5.12 -12.04
N PRO A 4 21.41 3.88 -12.13
CA PRO A 4 21.00 2.77 -11.24
C PRO A 4 20.94 3.14 -9.76
N THR A 5 21.73 4.14 -9.38
CA THR A 5 21.83 4.70 -8.04
C THR A 5 20.54 5.40 -7.57
N ARG A 6 19.81 6.14 -8.44
CA ARG A 6 18.61 6.88 -8.04
C ARG A 6 17.45 5.95 -7.71
N ASP A 7 17.21 4.96 -8.56
CA ASP A 7 16.14 3.98 -8.35
C ASP A 7 16.44 3.09 -7.13
N HIS A 8 17.71 2.77 -6.92
CA HIS A 8 18.14 2.04 -5.74
C HIS A 8 17.95 2.85 -4.45
N LEU A 9 18.18 4.17 -4.51
CA LEU A 9 17.90 5.08 -3.37
C LEU A 9 16.41 5.13 -3.04
N LEU A 10 15.54 5.19 -4.05
CA LEU A 10 14.08 5.18 -3.86
C LEU A 10 13.61 3.84 -3.25
N ALA A 11 14.07 2.71 -3.79
CA ALA A 11 13.70 1.39 -3.28
C ALA A 11 14.14 1.17 -1.84
N GLU A 12 15.37 1.54 -1.48
CA GLU A 12 15.87 1.37 -0.11
C GLU A 12 15.22 2.38 0.86
N ALA A 13 14.95 3.61 0.43
CA ALA A 13 14.20 4.56 1.22
C ALA A 13 12.76 4.08 1.50
N GLU A 14 12.09 3.49 0.51
CA GLU A 14 10.79 2.84 0.70
C GLU A 14 10.87 1.74 1.77
N ASN A 15 11.85 0.84 1.67
CA ASN A 15 12.05 -0.23 2.64
C ASN A 15 12.27 0.30 4.06
N LEU A 16 13.07 1.36 4.22
CA LEU A 16 13.32 1.98 5.51
C LEU A 16 12.06 2.62 6.10
N ILE A 17 11.27 3.32 5.28
CA ILE A 17 9.99 3.91 5.70
C ILE A 17 9.00 2.80 6.07
N ARG A 18 8.85 1.79 5.25
CA ARG A 18 7.93 0.66 5.49
C ARG A 18 8.31 -0.13 6.76
N ARG A 19 9.59 -0.19 7.11
CA ARG A 19 10.08 -0.91 8.29
C ARG A 19 10.01 -0.09 9.56
N GLY A 20 10.54 1.13 9.56
CA GLY A 20 10.75 1.96 10.75
C GLY A 20 9.89 3.23 10.82
N GLY A 21 9.27 3.63 9.73
CA GLY A 21 8.56 4.91 9.58
C GLY A 21 9.44 6.02 9.01
N TYR A 22 8.79 7.13 8.66
CA TYR A 22 9.46 8.30 8.10
C TYR A 22 10.47 8.90 9.09
N SER A 23 10.10 9.05 10.37
CA SER A 23 10.97 9.70 11.37
C SER A 23 12.27 8.91 11.61
N ALA A 24 12.19 7.59 11.59
CA ALA A 24 13.32 6.71 11.92
C ALA A 24 14.36 6.62 10.79
N PHE A 25 14.03 6.86 9.52
CA PHE A 25 15.03 6.74 8.46
C PHE A 25 15.86 8.03 8.27
N SER A 26 17.10 7.87 7.86
CA SER A 26 18.03 8.98 7.59
C SER A 26 18.97 8.66 6.44
N TYR A 27 19.65 9.69 5.91
CA TYR A 27 20.69 9.48 4.89
C TYR A 27 21.88 8.65 5.39
N ALA A 28 22.13 8.61 6.72
CA ALA A 28 23.14 7.72 7.28
C ALA A 28 22.76 6.25 7.04
N HIS A 29 21.49 5.87 7.24
CA HIS A 29 21.01 4.51 6.98
C HIS A 29 21.13 4.14 5.51
N LEU A 30 20.85 5.10 4.59
CA LEU A 30 21.01 4.87 3.14
C LEU A 30 22.48 4.69 2.76
N THR A 31 23.41 5.50 3.33
CA THR A 31 24.84 5.32 3.07
C THR A 31 25.37 3.95 3.52
N GLU A 32 24.90 3.48 4.67
CA GLU A 32 25.25 2.17 5.21
C GLU A 32 24.73 1.02 4.32
N LYS A 33 23.48 1.15 3.85
CA LYS A 33 22.81 0.10 3.05
C LYS A 33 23.31 0.01 1.61
N ILE A 34 23.55 1.17 0.98
CA ILE A 34 23.85 1.24 -0.45
C ILE A 34 25.35 1.37 -0.71
N GLY A 35 26.14 1.78 0.28
CA GLY A 35 27.59 1.94 0.15
C GLY A 35 28.02 3.19 -0.61
N ILE A 36 27.18 4.26 -0.65
CA ILE A 36 27.48 5.53 -1.31
C ILE A 36 27.65 6.66 -0.29
N THR A 37 28.25 7.77 -0.71
CA THR A 37 28.45 8.92 0.16
C THR A 37 27.17 9.74 0.36
N LYS A 38 27.08 10.47 1.49
CA LYS A 38 25.99 11.45 1.70
C LYS A 38 25.94 12.50 0.59
N ALA A 39 27.08 12.93 0.07
CA ALA A 39 27.15 13.90 -1.02
C ALA A 39 26.48 13.35 -2.30
N SER A 40 26.66 12.07 -2.60
CA SER A 40 25.98 11.42 -3.72
C SER A 40 24.46 11.36 -3.51
N ILE A 41 23.99 11.09 -2.28
CA ILE A 41 22.56 11.12 -1.98
C ILE A 41 21.99 12.52 -2.16
N HIS A 42 22.65 13.55 -1.59
CA HIS A 42 22.22 14.94 -1.71
C HIS A 42 22.21 15.45 -3.15
N TYR A 43 23.07 14.92 -4.03
CA TYR A 43 23.03 15.21 -5.46
C TYR A 43 21.71 14.79 -6.10
N HIS A 44 21.19 13.62 -5.75
CA HIS A 44 19.93 13.09 -6.28
C HIS A 44 18.71 13.65 -5.52
N PHE A 45 18.82 13.77 -4.21
CA PHE A 45 17.74 14.18 -3.31
C PHE A 45 18.27 15.19 -2.30
N PRO A 46 18.08 16.49 -2.54
CA PRO A 46 18.60 17.55 -1.67
C PRO A 46 18.11 17.44 -0.22
N THR A 47 16.89 16.93 -0.02
CA THR A 47 16.28 16.75 1.31
C THR A 47 15.65 15.37 1.48
N LYS A 48 15.61 14.88 2.72
CA LYS A 48 14.88 13.67 3.10
C LYS A 48 13.40 13.75 2.72
N GLN A 49 12.79 14.92 2.88
CA GLN A 49 11.41 15.18 2.48
C GLN A 49 11.22 14.92 0.99
N ARG A 50 12.08 15.49 0.13
CA ARG A 50 11.99 15.31 -1.32
C ARG A 50 12.14 13.85 -1.74
N LEU A 51 13.07 13.12 -1.11
CA LEU A 51 13.22 11.69 -1.32
C LEU A 51 11.95 10.92 -0.95
N ALA A 52 11.37 11.19 0.22
CA ALA A 52 10.15 10.52 0.66
C ALA A 52 8.93 10.86 -0.21
N GLU A 53 8.81 12.10 -0.68
CA GLU A 53 7.77 12.50 -1.64
C GLU A 53 7.84 11.67 -2.92
N GLU A 54 9.02 11.52 -3.48
CA GLU A 54 9.22 10.71 -4.68
C GLU A 54 9.02 9.22 -4.44
N VAL A 55 9.36 8.70 -3.26
CA VAL A 55 9.03 7.33 -2.86
C VAL A 55 7.53 7.10 -2.92
N VAL A 56 6.72 8.02 -2.38
CA VAL A 56 5.26 7.89 -2.42
C VAL A 56 4.72 8.00 -3.84
N ASP A 57 5.23 8.95 -4.63
CA ASP A 57 4.80 9.14 -6.02
C ASP A 57 5.08 7.87 -6.87
N VAL A 58 6.27 7.28 -6.74
CA VAL A 58 6.64 6.03 -7.45
C VAL A 58 5.83 4.83 -6.96
N ALA A 59 5.64 4.71 -5.64
CA ALA A 59 4.83 3.63 -5.07
C ALA A 59 3.37 3.72 -5.51
N GLN A 60 2.80 4.92 -5.55
CA GLN A 60 1.44 5.16 -6.03
C GLN A 60 1.28 4.81 -7.51
N ALA A 61 2.24 5.19 -8.37
CA ALA A 61 2.21 4.85 -9.79
C ALA A 61 2.28 3.33 -9.99
N ARG A 62 3.22 2.66 -9.33
CA ARG A 62 3.36 1.18 -9.36
C ARG A 62 2.08 0.49 -8.87
N PHE A 63 1.46 1.01 -7.84
CA PHE A 63 0.21 0.47 -7.30
C PHE A 63 -0.95 0.65 -8.30
N ALA A 64 -1.07 1.81 -8.96
CA ALA A 64 -2.07 2.04 -9.99
C ALA A 64 -1.90 1.08 -11.19
N GLU A 65 -0.66 0.79 -11.59
CA GLU A 65 -0.36 -0.22 -12.62
C GLU A 65 -0.77 -1.63 -12.17
N ALA A 66 -0.50 -2.00 -10.91
CA ALA A 66 -0.94 -3.28 -10.35
C ALA A 66 -2.47 -3.41 -10.35
N LEU A 67 -3.21 -2.36 -9.98
CA LEU A 67 -4.68 -2.34 -10.02
C LEU A 67 -5.21 -2.52 -11.45
N ALA A 68 -4.63 -1.85 -12.43
CA ALA A 68 -5.00 -2.02 -13.84
C ALA A 68 -4.73 -3.45 -14.33
N GLY A 69 -3.59 -4.04 -13.92
CA GLY A 69 -3.26 -5.44 -14.20
C GLY A 69 -4.26 -6.43 -13.60
N ILE A 70 -4.70 -6.19 -12.36
CA ILE A 70 -5.74 -7.01 -11.69
C ILE A 70 -7.05 -6.99 -12.48
N GLU A 71 -7.49 -5.82 -12.92
CA GLU A 71 -8.73 -5.70 -13.72
C GLU A 71 -8.61 -6.40 -15.07
N ALA A 72 -7.47 -6.29 -15.74
CA ALA A 72 -7.24 -6.93 -17.03
C ALA A 72 -7.18 -8.45 -16.94
N ALA A 73 -6.67 -9.00 -15.83
CA ALA A 73 -6.47 -10.43 -15.63
C ALA A 73 -7.71 -11.17 -15.11
N ASN A 74 -8.68 -10.48 -14.48
CA ASN A 74 -9.78 -11.12 -13.76
C ASN A 74 -11.14 -10.59 -14.21
N ALA A 75 -12.04 -11.50 -14.64
CA ALA A 75 -13.39 -11.16 -15.05
C ALA A 75 -14.36 -11.01 -13.85
N HIS A 76 -14.11 -11.75 -12.76
CA HIS A 76 -14.95 -11.76 -11.58
C HIS A 76 -14.46 -10.77 -10.53
N VAL A 77 -15.37 -10.00 -9.97
CA VAL A 77 -15.04 -8.97 -8.97
C VAL A 77 -14.45 -9.56 -7.70
N ALA A 78 -14.92 -10.73 -7.25
CA ALA A 78 -14.35 -11.39 -6.08
C ALA A 78 -12.86 -11.71 -6.26
N ASP A 79 -12.46 -12.16 -7.46
CA ASP A 79 -11.06 -12.46 -7.77
C ASP A 79 -10.22 -11.18 -7.83
N GLN A 80 -10.77 -10.11 -8.41
CA GLN A 80 -10.11 -8.80 -8.41
C GLN A 80 -9.86 -8.31 -6.98
N LEU A 81 -10.85 -8.43 -6.10
CA LEU A 81 -10.75 -8.02 -4.70
C LEU A 81 -9.73 -8.87 -3.93
N ARG A 82 -9.67 -10.18 -4.17
CA ARG A 82 -8.66 -11.07 -3.57
C ARG A 82 -7.24 -10.78 -4.06
N GLN A 83 -7.08 -10.54 -5.36
CA GLN A 83 -5.77 -10.11 -5.90
C GLN A 83 -5.32 -8.76 -5.34
N TYR A 84 -6.26 -7.83 -5.15
CA TYR A 84 -5.99 -6.58 -4.43
C TYR A 84 -5.53 -6.85 -2.99
N ALA A 85 -6.23 -7.69 -2.24
CA ALA A 85 -5.86 -8.03 -0.87
C ALA A 85 -4.47 -8.70 -0.80
N ALA A 86 -4.11 -9.53 -1.80
CA ALA A 86 -2.80 -10.17 -1.88
C ALA A 86 -1.64 -9.16 -1.94
N LEU A 87 -1.85 -7.93 -2.46
CA LEU A 87 -0.84 -6.88 -2.46
C LEU A 87 -0.40 -6.47 -1.05
N PHE A 88 -1.26 -6.67 -0.02
CA PHE A 88 -0.93 -6.39 1.37
C PHE A 88 0.02 -7.42 2.01
N LEU A 89 0.20 -8.55 1.34
CA LEU A 89 1.19 -9.56 1.72
C LEU A 89 2.59 -9.25 1.20
N ASP A 90 2.71 -8.26 0.30
CA ASP A 90 4.01 -7.85 -0.22
C ASP A 90 4.93 -7.37 0.90
N GLY A 91 6.13 -7.94 0.95
CA GLY A 91 7.12 -7.64 1.97
C GLY A 91 6.78 -8.18 3.37
N PHE A 92 5.75 -9.04 3.55
CA PHE A 92 5.41 -9.60 4.85
C PHE A 92 6.61 -10.32 5.50
N GLU A 93 7.28 -11.19 4.78
CA GLU A 93 8.46 -11.94 5.24
C GLU A 93 9.65 -11.01 5.61
N ALA A 94 9.73 -9.86 4.96
CA ALA A 94 10.72 -8.83 5.27
C ALA A 94 10.27 -7.85 6.37
N SER A 95 9.13 -8.10 7.01
CA SER A 95 8.50 -7.24 8.02
C SER A 95 8.21 -5.82 7.52
N LEU A 96 7.94 -5.65 6.23
CA LEU A 96 7.60 -4.38 5.62
C LEU A 96 6.08 -4.11 5.74
N ARG A 97 5.71 -3.03 6.39
CA ARG A 97 4.31 -2.58 6.47
C ARG A 97 3.81 -2.06 5.11
N PRO A 98 2.50 -2.03 4.83
CA PRO A 98 1.96 -1.20 3.75
C PRO A 98 2.47 0.24 3.89
N LEU A 99 2.86 0.87 2.76
CA LEU A 99 3.50 2.20 2.81
C LEU A 99 2.55 3.26 3.39
N CYS A 100 1.27 3.24 2.98
CA CYS A 100 0.26 4.15 3.51
C CYS A 100 0.10 4.01 5.02
N GLY A 101 -0.01 2.78 5.53
CA GLY A 101 -0.11 2.50 6.96
C GLY A 101 1.13 2.93 7.73
N ALA A 102 2.33 2.72 7.17
CA ALA A 102 3.58 3.16 7.78
C ALA A 102 3.67 4.69 7.93
N LEU A 103 3.25 5.42 6.90
CA LEU A 103 3.23 6.90 6.92
C LEU A 103 2.11 7.43 7.82
N SER A 104 0.92 6.82 7.78
CA SER A 104 -0.22 7.26 8.58
C SER A 104 0.02 7.14 10.08
N ALA A 105 0.80 6.16 10.51
CA ALA A 105 1.16 6.00 11.92
C ALA A 105 1.97 7.19 12.47
N GLU A 106 2.58 7.98 11.59
CA GLU A 106 3.40 9.14 11.97
C GLU A 106 2.85 10.45 11.39
N LEU A 107 1.57 10.53 11.08
CA LEU A 107 0.96 11.62 10.32
C LEU A 107 1.28 13.01 10.90
N ALA A 108 1.28 13.13 12.24
CA ALA A 108 1.61 14.39 12.92
C ALA A 108 3.07 14.85 12.74
N ALA A 109 3.98 13.95 12.39
CA ALA A 109 5.40 14.23 12.16
C ALA A 109 5.74 14.43 10.67
N LEU A 110 4.79 14.16 9.77
CA LEU A 110 5.02 14.30 8.34
C LEU A 110 5.00 15.78 7.90
N PRO A 111 5.87 16.18 6.96
CA PRO A 111 5.72 17.45 6.25
C PRO A 111 4.34 17.53 5.55
N PRO A 112 3.73 18.74 5.43
CA PRO A 112 2.41 18.90 4.83
C PRO A 112 2.27 18.24 3.44
N SER A 113 3.26 18.38 2.57
CA SER A 113 3.26 17.79 1.24
C SER A 113 3.26 16.25 1.26
N LEU A 114 3.92 15.64 2.23
CA LEU A 114 3.92 14.18 2.38
C LEU A 114 2.60 13.69 2.99
N HIS A 115 2.00 14.49 3.88
CA HIS A 115 0.64 14.25 4.38
C HIS A 115 -0.38 14.22 3.23
N GLU A 116 -0.35 15.22 2.34
CA GLU A 116 -1.23 15.30 1.17
C GLU A 116 -1.07 14.10 0.22
N ARG A 117 0.18 13.68 -0.05
CA ARG A 117 0.48 12.49 -0.86
C ARG A 117 -0.02 11.20 -0.23
N THR A 118 0.16 11.05 1.07
CA THR A 118 -0.37 9.89 1.82
C THR A 118 -1.89 9.83 1.70
N ALA A 119 -2.57 10.96 1.87
CA ALA A 119 -4.02 11.04 1.70
C ALA A 119 -4.46 10.75 0.26
N ALA A 120 -3.71 11.22 -0.75
CA ALA A 120 -3.98 10.92 -2.15
C ALA A 120 -3.83 9.43 -2.45
N TYR A 121 -2.84 8.77 -1.87
CA TYR A 121 -2.63 7.34 -2.02
C TYR A 121 -3.79 6.53 -1.40
N PHE A 122 -4.28 6.89 -0.21
CA PHE A 122 -5.49 6.26 0.35
C PHE A 122 -6.73 6.50 -0.52
N ARG A 123 -6.88 7.69 -1.11
CA ARG A 123 -7.98 7.93 -2.07
C ARG A 123 -7.90 7.00 -3.26
N LEU A 124 -6.73 6.75 -3.83
CA LEU A 124 -6.55 5.77 -4.92
C LEU A 124 -7.09 4.38 -4.55
N HIS A 125 -6.79 3.88 -3.33
CA HIS A 125 -7.35 2.62 -2.84
C HIS A 125 -8.88 2.66 -2.78
N LEU A 126 -9.44 3.69 -2.15
CA LEU A 126 -10.87 3.80 -1.91
C LEU A 126 -11.67 4.00 -3.21
N ASP A 127 -11.16 4.82 -4.12
CA ASP A 127 -11.82 5.08 -5.41
C ASP A 127 -11.86 3.80 -6.26
N TRP A 128 -10.74 3.06 -6.32
CA TRP A 128 -10.68 1.79 -7.02
C TRP A 128 -11.64 0.76 -6.40
N LEU A 129 -11.57 0.55 -5.08
CA LEU A 129 -12.45 -0.40 -4.37
C LEU A 129 -13.92 -0.05 -4.58
N THR A 130 -14.30 1.23 -4.43
CA THR A 130 -15.68 1.67 -4.61
C THR A 130 -16.17 1.33 -6.00
N ARG A 131 -15.40 1.64 -7.04
CA ARG A 131 -15.73 1.37 -8.43
C ARG A 131 -15.87 -0.13 -8.73
N ILE A 132 -14.96 -0.96 -8.22
CA ILE A 132 -15.03 -2.43 -8.40
C ILE A 132 -16.24 -3.01 -7.68
N LEU A 133 -16.56 -2.54 -6.48
CA LEU A 133 -17.74 -2.98 -5.74
C LEU A 133 -19.05 -2.57 -6.46
N ASP A 134 -19.14 -1.35 -6.97
CA ASP A 134 -20.29 -0.91 -7.78
C ASP A 134 -20.48 -1.81 -9.00
N GLN A 135 -19.40 -2.16 -9.68
CA GLN A 135 -19.47 -3.09 -10.83
C GLN A 135 -19.95 -4.49 -10.41
N GLY A 136 -19.46 -5.01 -9.28
CA GLY A 136 -19.84 -6.32 -8.76
C GLY A 136 -21.32 -6.39 -8.37
N ILE A 137 -21.82 -5.35 -7.72
CA ILE A 137 -23.24 -5.24 -7.35
C ILE A 137 -24.11 -5.12 -8.60
N ALA A 138 -23.74 -4.25 -9.55
CA ALA A 138 -24.48 -4.08 -10.79
C ALA A 138 -24.55 -5.35 -11.65
N LYS A 139 -23.51 -6.19 -11.59
CA LYS A 139 -23.46 -7.48 -12.32
C LYS A 139 -24.10 -8.66 -11.53
N GLY A 140 -24.60 -8.42 -10.31
CA GLY A 140 -25.11 -9.48 -9.43
C GLY A 140 -24.05 -10.45 -8.91
N GLN A 141 -22.78 -10.08 -8.96
CA GLN A 141 -21.65 -10.87 -8.46
C GLN A 141 -21.44 -10.67 -6.95
N LEU A 142 -21.96 -9.57 -6.41
CA LEU A 142 -21.96 -9.23 -4.99
C LEU A 142 -23.37 -8.81 -4.55
N HIS A 143 -23.70 -9.11 -3.30
CA HIS A 143 -24.97 -8.77 -2.66
C HIS A 143 -24.74 -7.88 -1.45
N TRP A 144 -24.81 -6.56 -1.63
CA TRP A 144 -24.60 -5.59 -0.56
C TRP A 144 -25.65 -4.51 -0.61
N THR A 145 -26.34 -4.27 0.52
CA THR A 145 -27.41 -3.26 0.62
C THR A 145 -26.92 -1.91 1.15
N GLY A 146 -25.70 -1.85 1.68
CA GLY A 146 -25.04 -0.61 2.07
C GLY A 146 -24.38 0.10 0.87
N GLY A 147 -23.88 1.30 1.09
CA GLY A 147 -23.13 2.02 0.07
C GLY A 147 -21.76 1.40 -0.19
N SER A 148 -21.35 1.30 -1.46
CA SER A 148 -20.05 0.75 -1.87
C SER A 148 -18.87 1.49 -1.26
N ASN A 149 -18.97 2.80 -1.05
CA ASN A 149 -17.93 3.58 -0.38
C ASN A 149 -17.71 3.15 1.08
N ALA A 150 -18.81 2.83 1.81
CA ALA A 150 -18.70 2.32 3.19
C ALA A 150 -18.07 0.93 3.22
N LEU A 151 -18.44 0.05 2.29
CA LEU A 151 -17.82 -1.28 2.15
C LEU A 151 -16.34 -1.17 1.74
N ALA A 152 -15.99 -0.27 0.82
CA ALA A 152 -14.61 -0.02 0.43
C ALA A 152 -13.73 0.39 1.63
N ARG A 153 -14.25 1.30 2.48
CA ARG A 153 -13.56 1.70 3.73
C ARG A 153 -13.39 0.54 4.70
N LEU A 154 -14.41 -0.30 4.84
CA LEU A 154 -14.36 -1.46 5.72
C LEU A 154 -13.33 -2.48 5.23
N LEU A 155 -13.32 -2.81 3.93
CA LEU A 155 -12.35 -3.70 3.32
C LEU A 155 -10.91 -3.19 3.48
N LEU A 156 -10.68 -1.90 3.20
CA LEU A 156 -9.37 -1.31 3.39
C LEU A 156 -8.93 -1.32 4.86
N ALA A 157 -9.84 -0.98 5.78
CA ALA A 157 -9.55 -0.99 7.22
C ALA A 157 -9.22 -2.39 7.74
N THR A 158 -9.87 -3.45 7.22
CA THR A 158 -9.54 -4.83 7.60
C THR A 158 -8.15 -5.24 7.11
N LEU A 159 -7.72 -4.80 5.92
CA LEU A 159 -6.38 -5.09 5.40
C LEU A 159 -5.28 -4.34 6.14
N GLU A 160 -5.47 -3.04 6.41
CA GLU A 160 -4.52 -2.24 7.18
C GLU A 160 -4.39 -2.76 8.63
N GLY A 161 -5.51 -3.01 9.30
CA GLY A 161 -5.54 -3.59 10.65
C GLY A 161 -5.00 -5.01 10.67
N GLY A 162 -5.40 -5.85 9.72
CA GLY A 162 -4.89 -7.20 9.53
C GLY A 162 -3.39 -7.24 9.30
N SER A 163 -2.85 -6.28 8.54
CA SER A 163 -1.40 -6.15 8.33
C SER A 163 -0.65 -5.84 9.62
N LEU A 164 -1.21 -5.02 10.50
CA LEU A 164 -0.61 -4.75 11.82
C LEU A 164 -0.68 -5.98 12.74
N ILE A 165 -1.85 -6.59 12.85
CA ILE A 165 -2.11 -7.76 13.70
C ILE A 165 -1.28 -8.96 13.20
N GLY A 166 -1.32 -9.26 11.91
CA GLY A 166 -0.62 -10.38 11.31
C GLY A 166 0.89 -10.30 11.53
N ARG A 167 1.48 -9.10 11.37
CA ARG A 167 2.92 -8.89 11.67
C ARG A 167 3.25 -9.04 13.15
N ALA A 168 2.40 -8.56 14.04
CA ALA A 168 2.60 -8.69 15.48
C ALA A 168 2.53 -10.16 15.93
N LEU A 169 1.68 -10.97 15.31
CA LEU A 169 1.49 -12.39 15.61
C LEU A 169 2.41 -13.31 14.79
N GLY A 170 3.09 -12.80 13.76
CA GLY A 170 3.83 -13.63 12.81
C GLY A 170 2.92 -14.52 11.94
N SER A 171 1.66 -14.11 11.76
CA SER A 171 0.67 -14.86 10.97
C SER A 171 0.32 -14.12 9.68
N ARG A 172 0.63 -14.74 8.55
CA ARG A 172 0.29 -14.26 7.22
C ARG A 172 -1.22 -14.35 6.97
N GLU A 173 -1.86 -15.38 7.50
CA GLU A 173 -3.30 -15.64 7.37
C GLU A 173 -4.11 -14.50 8.02
N ALA A 174 -3.68 -14.06 9.20
CA ALA A 174 -4.35 -12.98 9.94
C ALA A 174 -4.41 -11.65 9.16
N VAL A 175 -3.56 -11.46 8.14
CA VAL A 175 -3.63 -10.27 7.27
C VAL A 175 -4.92 -10.27 6.45
N LEU A 176 -5.35 -11.43 5.97
CA LEU A 176 -6.47 -11.57 5.04
C LEU A 176 -7.79 -11.99 5.70
N GLU A 177 -7.75 -12.57 6.91
CA GLU A 177 -8.94 -13.14 7.56
C GLU A 177 -10.11 -12.17 7.65
N GLY A 178 -9.88 -10.94 8.15
CA GLY A 178 -10.93 -9.94 8.27
C GLY A 178 -11.49 -9.50 6.93
N PHE A 179 -10.65 -9.41 5.92
CA PHE A 179 -11.04 -9.07 4.56
C PHE A 179 -11.94 -10.16 3.95
N GLU A 180 -11.56 -11.43 4.05
CA GLU A 180 -12.36 -12.55 3.52
C GLU A 180 -13.72 -12.66 4.23
N GLN A 181 -13.79 -12.39 5.53
CA GLN A 181 -15.07 -12.37 6.24
C GLN A 181 -15.99 -11.25 5.73
N VAL A 182 -15.45 -10.06 5.50
CA VAL A 182 -16.26 -8.95 4.94
C VAL A 182 -16.68 -9.27 3.50
N LEU A 183 -15.82 -9.90 2.72
CA LEU A 183 -16.11 -10.28 1.34
C LEU A 183 -17.20 -11.36 1.28
N ALA A 184 -17.16 -12.33 2.18
CA ALA A 184 -18.21 -13.36 2.33
C ALA A 184 -19.57 -12.74 2.74
N LEU A 185 -19.57 -11.75 3.66
CA LEU A 185 -20.78 -11.00 4.02
C LEU A 185 -21.37 -10.21 2.85
N ALA A 186 -20.53 -9.79 1.91
CA ALA A 186 -20.96 -9.15 0.66
C ALA A 186 -21.41 -10.17 -0.41
N GLY A 187 -21.54 -11.47 -0.08
CA GLY A 187 -22.05 -12.51 -0.96
C GLY A 187 -21.05 -13.03 -1.98
N ALA A 188 -19.77 -12.74 -1.82
CA ALA A 188 -18.76 -13.31 -2.70
C ALA A 188 -18.63 -14.84 -2.45
N PRO A 189 -18.41 -15.65 -3.49
CA PRO A 189 -18.14 -17.07 -3.31
C PRO A 189 -16.84 -17.28 -2.52
N ALA A 190 -16.74 -18.42 -1.81
CA ALA A 190 -15.48 -18.79 -1.15
C ALA A 190 -14.33 -18.87 -2.17
N ALA A 191 -13.11 -18.66 -1.71
CA ALA A 191 -11.93 -18.96 -2.51
C ALA A 191 -11.83 -20.48 -2.70
N ASP A 192 -11.51 -20.91 -3.92
CA ASP A 192 -11.23 -22.32 -4.24
C ASP A 192 -9.91 -22.80 -3.60
#